data_0a280c90e40f14b30b4e6b689534e1a1
#
_entry.id   0a280c90e40f14b30b4e6b689534e1a1
#
_cell.length_a   1.000
_cell.length_b   1.000
_cell.length_c   1.000
_cell.angle_alpha   90.00
_cell.angle_beta   90.00
_cell.angle_gamma   90.00
#
_symmetry.space_group_name_H-M   'P 1'
#
loop_
_entity.id
_entity.type
_entity.pdbx_description
1 polymer ?
#
loop_
_entity_poly.entity_id
_entity_poly.type
_entity_poly.pdbx_seq_one_letter_code
_entity_poly.pdbx_strand_id
1 'polypeptide(L)'
;MNIGFDAKKAIVNLTGIGNYSRRVIAALSKAYPADGLFLFGPRKEPKAALPVAENVSRVYPPAFGGAITYELWRNRYLRGDLRKYGIDIYHGLSNEIPTGLDKSPTRTVVTIHDLIFLTRPETFKAGMRMKLRKKTLYACRHADKIIAISRQTADDIMRFYGIGSDRIAIVYQSIDPIYFTPATAEEKAAVASRYSLPERYVLCVGTIEKRKNQELLIKALPAVDAGMHAVIVGRCTPYADELETLARQTAVAERVHFLS
;
A
#
# COMPACT_ATOMS: atom_id res chain seq x y z
N MET A 1 8.30 -21.19 -14.01
CA MET A 1 8.36 -21.04 -12.54
C MET A 1 6.97 -20.66 -12.04
N ASN A 2 6.58 -21.10 -10.83
CA ASN A 2 5.29 -20.74 -10.23
C ASN A 2 5.50 -19.77 -9.05
N ILE A 3 4.89 -18.59 -9.13
CA ILE A 3 5.00 -17.54 -8.12
C ILE A 3 3.66 -17.34 -7.42
N GLY A 4 3.62 -17.55 -6.12
CA GLY A 4 2.47 -17.28 -5.27
C GLY A 4 2.54 -15.87 -4.66
N PHE A 5 1.44 -15.14 -4.63
CA PHE A 5 1.36 -13.80 -4.01
C PHE A 5 0.36 -13.78 -2.85
N ASP A 6 0.72 -13.11 -1.76
CA ASP A 6 -0.29 -12.66 -0.78
C ASP A 6 -1.12 -11.54 -1.42
N ALA A 7 -2.21 -11.92 -2.09
CA ALA A 7 -3.02 -11.00 -2.88
C ALA A 7 -4.11 -10.27 -2.07
N LYS A 8 -4.17 -10.43 -0.74
CA LYS A 8 -5.18 -9.75 0.09
C LYS A 8 -5.26 -8.26 -0.19
N LYS A 9 -4.12 -7.58 -0.25
CA LYS A 9 -4.09 -6.13 -0.51
C LYS A 9 -4.43 -5.78 -1.96
N ALA A 10 -4.03 -6.59 -2.91
CA ALA A 10 -4.44 -6.41 -4.31
C ALA A 10 -5.97 -6.47 -4.46
N ILE A 11 -6.64 -7.34 -3.70
CA ILE A 11 -8.09 -7.57 -3.77
C ILE A 11 -8.87 -6.48 -3.02
N VAL A 12 -8.51 -6.17 -1.76
CA VAL A 12 -9.38 -5.37 -0.88
C VAL A 12 -8.92 -3.94 -0.63
N ASN A 13 -7.77 -3.52 -1.16
CA ASN A 13 -7.19 -2.22 -0.83
C ASN A 13 -7.09 -1.31 -2.06
N LEU A 14 -7.66 -0.10 -1.97
CA LEU A 14 -7.63 0.94 -3.03
C LEU A 14 -6.48 1.93 -2.86
N THR A 15 -5.71 1.86 -1.77
CA THR A 15 -4.60 2.79 -1.49
C THR A 15 -3.29 2.32 -2.11
N GLY A 16 -2.19 3.03 -1.87
CA GLY A 16 -0.87 2.77 -2.46
C GLY A 16 -0.41 1.32 -2.38
N ILE A 17 -0.63 0.62 -1.24
CA ILE A 17 -0.22 -0.79 -1.09
C ILE A 17 -1.02 -1.70 -2.04
N GLY A 18 -2.31 -1.45 -2.21
CA GLY A 18 -3.14 -2.20 -3.17
C GLY A 18 -2.71 -1.95 -4.62
N ASN A 19 -2.44 -0.69 -4.96
CA ASN A 19 -1.94 -0.30 -6.28
C ASN A 19 -0.57 -0.94 -6.56
N TYR A 20 0.36 -0.88 -5.62
CA TYR A 20 1.64 -1.57 -5.70
C TYR A 20 1.46 -3.06 -5.98
N SER A 21 0.62 -3.73 -5.18
CA SER A 21 0.40 -5.17 -5.31
C SER A 21 -0.12 -5.56 -6.70
N ARG A 22 -1.12 -4.84 -7.22
CA ARG A 22 -1.67 -5.08 -8.56
C ARG A 22 -0.64 -4.84 -9.66
N ARG A 23 0.17 -3.78 -9.53
CA ARG A 23 1.20 -3.45 -10.52
C ARG A 23 2.35 -4.45 -10.57
N VAL A 24 2.84 -4.91 -9.41
CA VAL A 24 3.87 -5.95 -9.36
C VAL A 24 3.38 -7.21 -10.06
N ILE A 25 2.15 -7.64 -9.77
CA ILE A 25 1.55 -8.82 -10.43
C ILE A 25 1.44 -8.59 -11.94
N ALA A 26 0.90 -7.44 -12.38
CA ALA A 26 0.74 -7.13 -13.80
C ALA A 26 2.09 -7.06 -14.54
N ALA A 27 3.10 -6.42 -13.92
CA ALA A 27 4.43 -6.31 -14.50
C ALA A 27 5.11 -7.67 -14.66
N LEU A 28 5.03 -8.54 -13.65
CA LEU A 28 5.59 -9.88 -13.71
C LEU A 28 4.84 -10.77 -14.71
N SER A 29 3.52 -10.67 -14.76
CA SER A 29 2.71 -11.40 -15.75
C SER A 29 3.12 -11.06 -17.19
N LYS A 30 3.33 -9.76 -17.45
CA LYS A 30 3.76 -9.29 -18.78
C LYS A 30 5.20 -9.67 -19.10
N ALA A 31 6.10 -9.56 -18.12
CA ALA A 31 7.53 -9.82 -18.33
C ALA A 31 7.86 -11.32 -18.44
N TYR A 32 7.09 -12.17 -17.77
CA TYR A 32 7.30 -13.61 -17.68
C TYR A 32 6.01 -14.38 -18.01
N PRO A 33 5.54 -14.34 -19.27
CA PRO A 33 4.26 -14.96 -19.67
C PRO A 33 4.25 -16.47 -19.54
N ALA A 34 5.42 -17.13 -19.54
CA ALA A 34 5.54 -18.57 -19.36
C ALA A 34 5.50 -19.01 -17.87
N ASP A 35 5.58 -18.07 -16.93
CA ASP A 35 5.51 -18.36 -15.49
C ASP A 35 4.08 -18.31 -14.97
N GLY A 36 3.71 -19.25 -14.09
CA GLY A 36 2.41 -19.25 -13.42
C GLY A 36 2.36 -18.27 -12.24
N LEU A 37 1.41 -17.36 -12.21
CA LEU A 37 1.21 -16.40 -11.13
C LEU A 37 -0.07 -16.74 -10.35
N PHE A 38 0.07 -17.08 -9.06
CA PHE A 38 -1.02 -17.56 -8.22
C PHE A 38 -1.37 -16.54 -7.12
N LEU A 39 -2.57 -16.00 -7.18
CA LEU A 39 -3.06 -14.96 -6.28
C LEU A 39 -3.80 -15.59 -5.08
N PHE A 40 -3.09 -15.81 -3.99
CA PHE A 40 -3.67 -16.34 -2.74
C PHE A 40 -4.37 -15.21 -1.97
N GLY A 41 -5.70 -15.26 -1.88
CA GLY A 41 -6.47 -14.16 -1.31
C GLY A 41 -7.83 -14.56 -0.75
N PRO A 42 -8.53 -13.63 -0.09
CA PRO A 42 -9.88 -13.87 0.39
C PRO A 42 -10.85 -14.03 -0.80
N ARG A 43 -11.89 -14.85 -0.61
CA ARG A 43 -13.01 -14.98 -1.56
C ARG A 43 -13.91 -13.73 -1.44
N LYS A 44 -13.49 -12.67 -2.08
CA LYS A 44 -14.21 -11.38 -2.13
C LYS A 44 -14.10 -10.80 -3.53
N GLU A 45 -15.09 -10.02 -3.92
CA GLU A 45 -14.99 -9.21 -5.12
C GLU A 45 -13.87 -8.17 -4.97
N PRO A 46 -13.01 -8.05 -6.00
CA PRO A 46 -11.96 -7.06 -6.00
C PRO A 46 -12.52 -5.65 -5.98
N LYS A 47 -11.98 -4.79 -5.11
CA LYS A 47 -12.35 -3.37 -5.08
C LYS A 47 -11.81 -2.56 -6.25
N ALA A 48 -10.82 -3.09 -6.96
CA ALA A 48 -10.28 -2.53 -8.20
C ALA A 48 -9.89 -3.68 -9.13
N ALA A 49 -9.78 -3.40 -10.43
CA ALA A 49 -9.39 -4.39 -11.42
C ALA A 49 -8.08 -5.09 -11.03
N LEU A 50 -8.12 -6.41 -11.02
CA LEU A 50 -6.93 -7.25 -10.89
C LEU A 50 -6.33 -7.46 -12.28
N PRO A 51 -5.01 -7.74 -12.35
CA PRO A 51 -4.41 -8.20 -13.60
C PRO A 51 -5.13 -9.46 -14.10
N VAL A 52 -5.59 -9.40 -15.34
CA VAL A 52 -6.23 -10.54 -16.05
C VAL A 52 -5.29 -10.93 -17.17
N ALA A 53 -4.73 -12.13 -17.08
CA ALA A 53 -3.88 -12.71 -18.10
C ALA A 53 -3.96 -14.25 -17.97
N GLU A 54 -3.64 -14.97 -19.04
CA GLU A 54 -3.71 -16.45 -19.06
C GLU A 54 -2.85 -17.10 -17.98
N ASN A 55 -1.72 -16.49 -17.65
CA ASN A 55 -0.79 -16.99 -16.65
C ASN A 55 -1.13 -16.56 -15.20
N VAL A 56 -2.27 -15.89 -14.97
CA VAL A 56 -2.69 -15.41 -13.62
C VAL A 56 -3.89 -16.21 -13.13
N SER A 57 -3.72 -16.92 -12.02
CA SER A 57 -4.75 -17.72 -11.37
C SER A 57 -5.07 -17.23 -9.97
N ARG A 58 -6.37 -17.22 -9.58
CA ARG A 58 -6.80 -16.85 -8.23
C ARG A 58 -7.01 -18.11 -7.39
N VAL A 59 -6.44 -18.10 -6.19
CA VAL A 59 -6.57 -19.21 -5.22
C VAL A 59 -7.24 -18.70 -3.95
N TYR A 60 -8.28 -19.40 -3.54
CA TYR A 60 -9.10 -19.06 -2.39
C TYR A 60 -9.06 -20.13 -1.32
N PRO A 61 -9.31 -19.78 -0.04
CA PRO A 61 -9.58 -20.81 0.97
C PRO A 61 -10.78 -21.66 0.56
N PRO A 62 -10.84 -22.92 1.03
CA PRO A 62 -12.01 -23.78 0.84
C PRO A 62 -13.28 -23.09 1.33
N ALA A 63 -14.43 -23.47 0.72
CA ALA A 63 -15.72 -22.79 0.97
C ALA A 63 -16.31 -23.02 2.38
N PHE A 64 -15.67 -23.87 3.21
CA PHE A 64 -16.18 -24.22 4.53
C PHE A 64 -15.85 -23.15 5.57
N GLY A 65 -16.84 -22.53 6.23
CA GLY A 65 -16.73 -21.87 7.51
C GLY A 65 -16.60 -20.37 7.59
N GLY A 66 -17.11 -19.57 6.65
CA GLY A 66 -17.30 -18.10 6.85
C GLY A 66 -16.01 -17.26 6.97
N ALA A 67 -16.11 -16.07 7.55
CA ALA A 67 -15.05 -15.04 7.56
C ALA A 67 -13.80 -15.39 8.43
N ILE A 68 -13.89 -16.33 9.33
CA ILE A 68 -12.78 -16.81 10.17
C ILE A 68 -11.72 -17.53 9.33
N THR A 69 -12.07 -17.91 8.15
CA THR A 69 -11.33 -18.87 7.33
C THR A 69 -10.09 -18.31 6.67
N TYR A 70 -10.07 -17.04 6.21
CA TYR A 70 -8.91 -16.52 5.46
C TYR A 70 -7.63 -16.47 6.32
N GLU A 71 -7.67 -15.86 7.49
CA GLU A 71 -6.47 -15.73 8.34
C GLU A 71 -6.04 -17.09 8.91
N LEU A 72 -6.99 -17.97 9.25
CA LEU A 72 -6.70 -19.33 9.68
C LEU A 72 -6.08 -20.15 8.54
N TRP A 73 -6.70 -20.11 7.36
CA TRP A 73 -6.20 -20.78 6.16
C TRP A 73 -4.80 -20.28 5.81
N ARG A 74 -4.60 -18.97 5.78
CA ARG A 74 -3.34 -18.32 5.46
C ARG A 74 -2.21 -18.77 6.39
N ASN A 75 -2.47 -18.92 7.69
CA ASN A 75 -1.43 -19.25 8.67
C ASN A 75 -1.28 -20.77 8.91
N ARG A 76 -2.29 -21.59 8.61
CA ARG A 76 -2.26 -23.03 8.96
C ARG A 76 -2.27 -23.95 7.73
N TYR A 77 -3.01 -23.59 6.68
CA TYR A 77 -3.26 -24.49 5.55
C TYR A 77 -2.56 -24.07 4.26
N LEU A 78 -2.14 -22.81 4.12
CA LEU A 78 -1.52 -22.29 2.90
C LEU A 78 -0.34 -23.14 2.43
N ARG A 79 0.48 -23.68 3.32
CA ARG A 79 1.61 -24.55 2.95
C ARG A 79 1.20 -25.78 2.12
N GLY A 80 0.02 -26.33 2.41
CA GLY A 80 -0.56 -27.42 1.63
C GLY A 80 -0.88 -26.98 0.21
N ASP A 81 -1.51 -25.80 0.09
CA ASP A 81 -1.84 -25.24 -1.22
C ASP A 81 -0.59 -24.83 -2.00
N LEU A 82 0.44 -24.28 -1.35
CA LEU A 82 1.70 -23.97 -2.03
C LEU A 82 2.33 -25.22 -2.67
N ARG A 83 2.32 -26.35 -1.96
CA ARG A 83 2.77 -27.64 -2.53
C ARG A 83 1.87 -28.12 -3.66
N LYS A 84 0.54 -28.07 -3.46
CA LYS A 84 -0.46 -28.49 -4.43
C LYS A 84 -0.31 -27.79 -5.78
N TYR A 85 -0.02 -26.48 -5.74
CA TYR A 85 0.18 -25.66 -6.93
C TYR A 85 1.63 -25.57 -7.39
N GLY A 86 2.56 -26.31 -6.75
CA GLY A 86 3.98 -26.31 -7.10
C GLY A 86 4.62 -24.92 -7.03
N ILE A 87 4.33 -24.16 -5.97
CA ILE A 87 4.82 -22.79 -5.84
C ILE A 87 6.31 -22.79 -5.47
N ASP A 88 7.13 -22.23 -6.36
CA ASP A 88 8.57 -22.08 -6.17
C ASP A 88 8.90 -20.90 -5.26
N ILE A 89 8.22 -19.76 -5.46
CA ILE A 89 8.42 -18.52 -4.71
C ILE A 89 7.07 -18.02 -4.17
N TYR A 90 7.01 -17.68 -2.88
CA TYR A 90 5.87 -16.98 -2.29
C TYR A 90 6.25 -15.55 -1.91
N HIS A 91 5.53 -14.57 -2.45
CA HIS A 91 5.78 -13.15 -2.25
C HIS A 91 4.73 -12.49 -1.36
N GLY A 92 5.12 -12.08 -0.16
CA GLY A 92 4.34 -11.22 0.72
C GLY A 92 4.43 -9.77 0.28
N LEU A 93 3.36 -9.22 -0.30
CA LEU A 93 3.36 -7.89 -0.94
C LEU A 93 3.19 -6.71 0.04
N SER A 94 3.03 -6.95 1.34
CA SER A 94 2.63 -5.89 2.29
C SER A 94 3.11 -6.08 3.72
N ASN A 95 4.42 -5.98 3.95
CA ASN A 95 5.08 -6.04 5.26
C ASN A 95 4.86 -7.33 6.06
N GLU A 96 4.25 -8.36 5.51
CA GLU A 96 3.97 -9.60 6.23
C GLU A 96 4.03 -10.83 5.33
N ILE A 97 4.41 -11.97 5.91
CA ILE A 97 4.27 -13.30 5.35
C ILE A 97 3.49 -14.21 6.32
N PRO A 98 2.86 -15.28 5.85
CA PRO A 98 2.28 -16.31 6.71
C PRO A 98 3.33 -16.97 7.61
N THR A 99 2.91 -17.44 8.78
CA THR A 99 3.79 -18.14 9.70
C THR A 99 4.14 -19.55 9.21
N GLY A 100 5.38 -19.99 9.48
CA GLY A 100 5.85 -21.36 9.20
C GLY A 100 6.24 -21.62 7.75
N LEU A 101 6.38 -20.59 6.89
CA LEU A 101 6.88 -20.76 5.52
C LEU A 101 8.38 -21.08 5.50
N ASP A 102 9.12 -20.68 6.52
CA ASP A 102 10.53 -21.04 6.76
C ASP A 102 10.77 -22.57 6.84
N LYS A 103 9.71 -23.35 7.05
CA LYS A 103 9.73 -24.82 7.06
C LYS A 103 9.19 -25.44 5.77
N SER A 104 9.04 -24.65 4.71
CA SER A 104 8.56 -25.07 3.39
C SER A 104 9.74 -25.08 2.40
N PRO A 105 9.72 -25.91 1.36
CA PRO A 105 10.67 -25.82 0.25
C PRO A 105 10.45 -24.57 -0.60
N THR A 106 9.29 -23.92 -0.49
CA THR A 106 8.94 -22.68 -1.20
C THR A 106 9.82 -21.52 -0.71
N ARG A 107 10.54 -20.87 -1.58
CA ARG A 107 11.30 -19.65 -1.26
C ARG A 107 10.36 -18.50 -0.96
N THR A 108 10.75 -17.64 -0.03
CA THR A 108 9.91 -16.53 0.43
C THR A 108 10.55 -15.17 0.15
N VAL A 109 9.75 -14.29 -0.40
CA VAL A 109 10.10 -12.88 -0.60
C VAL A 109 9.07 -12.02 0.16
N VAL A 110 9.51 -10.93 0.77
CA VAL A 110 8.60 -9.95 1.37
C VAL A 110 8.94 -8.54 0.92
N THR A 111 7.93 -7.77 0.53
CA THR A 111 8.08 -6.33 0.33
C THR A 111 7.77 -5.58 1.61
N ILE A 112 8.71 -4.76 2.05
CA ILE A 112 8.56 -3.82 3.17
C ILE A 112 8.40 -2.42 2.60
N HIS A 113 7.25 -1.80 2.90
CA HIS A 113 6.92 -0.45 2.41
C HIS A 113 7.52 0.62 3.30
N ASP A 114 7.34 0.48 4.61
CA ASP A 114 7.88 1.40 5.61
C ASP A 114 7.94 0.74 6.99
N LEU A 115 8.63 1.43 7.92
CA LEU A 115 8.62 1.15 9.34
C LEU A 115 8.18 2.37 10.15
N ILE A 116 7.26 3.18 9.60
CA ILE A 116 6.77 4.43 10.23
C ILE A 116 6.25 4.16 11.65
N PHE A 117 5.64 3.00 11.90
CA PHE A 117 5.20 2.60 13.25
C PHE A 117 6.36 2.46 14.27
N LEU A 118 7.61 2.45 13.84
CA LEU A 118 8.82 2.49 14.69
C LEU A 118 9.46 3.88 14.70
N THR A 119 9.50 4.57 13.56
CA THR A 119 10.15 5.89 13.42
C THR A 119 9.26 7.03 13.90
N ARG A 120 7.94 6.86 13.86
CA ARG A 120 6.91 7.83 14.30
C ARG A 120 5.84 7.13 15.15
N PRO A 121 6.21 6.52 16.28
CA PRO A 121 5.32 5.69 17.09
C PRO A 121 4.09 6.43 17.62
N GLU A 122 4.17 7.73 17.81
CA GLU A 122 3.11 8.62 18.26
C GLU A 122 1.92 8.69 17.28
N THR A 123 2.15 8.37 16.00
CA THR A 123 1.09 8.38 14.98
C THR A 123 0.25 7.11 14.95
N PHE A 124 0.56 6.13 15.79
CA PHE A 124 -0.12 4.82 15.85
C PHE A 124 -0.62 4.51 17.25
N LYS A 125 -1.81 3.92 17.34
CA LYS A 125 -2.30 3.33 18.60
C LYS A 125 -1.37 2.19 19.05
N ALA A 126 -1.06 2.10 20.35
CA ALA A 126 -0.09 1.15 20.90
C ALA A 126 -0.32 -0.32 20.47
N GLY A 127 -1.56 -0.80 20.52
CA GLY A 127 -1.91 -2.16 20.10
C GLY A 127 -1.66 -2.41 18.60
N MET A 128 -1.99 -1.43 17.75
CA MET A 128 -1.72 -1.52 16.31
C MET A 128 -0.21 -1.54 16.04
N ARG A 129 0.54 -0.66 16.68
CA ARG A 129 2.00 -0.59 16.58
C ARG A 129 2.65 -1.93 16.96
N MET A 130 2.24 -2.53 18.08
CA MET A 130 2.75 -3.83 18.52
C MET A 130 2.45 -4.93 17.51
N LYS A 131 1.25 -4.97 16.96
CA LYS A 131 0.84 -5.93 15.92
C LYS A 131 1.69 -5.79 14.66
N LEU A 132 1.87 -4.56 14.16
CA LEU A 132 2.69 -4.28 12.98
C LEU A 132 4.15 -4.68 13.22
N ARG A 133 4.73 -4.28 14.36
CA ARG A 133 6.09 -4.65 14.75
C ARG A 133 6.31 -6.16 14.74
N LYS A 134 5.42 -6.93 15.39
CA LYS A 134 5.53 -8.41 15.44
C LYS A 134 5.47 -9.02 14.05
N LYS A 135 4.51 -8.62 13.22
CA LYS A 135 4.33 -9.18 11.88
C LYS A 135 5.51 -8.85 10.95
N THR A 136 5.93 -7.58 10.93
CA THR A 136 7.02 -7.12 10.05
C THR A 136 8.37 -7.71 10.49
N LEU A 137 8.64 -7.75 11.81
CA LEU A 137 9.84 -8.39 12.33
C LEU A 137 9.89 -9.89 11.95
N TYR A 138 8.75 -10.60 12.13
CA TYR A 138 8.65 -12.00 11.73
C TYR A 138 8.96 -12.15 10.22
N ALA A 139 8.33 -11.35 9.37
CA ALA A 139 8.54 -11.40 7.93
C ALA A 139 10.01 -11.14 7.55
N CYS A 140 10.63 -10.11 8.13
CA CYS A 140 12.04 -9.79 7.88
C CYS A 140 13.00 -10.91 8.34
N ARG A 141 12.70 -11.59 9.45
CA ARG A 141 13.53 -12.68 9.96
C ARG A 141 13.43 -13.96 9.14
N HIS A 142 12.24 -14.27 8.64
CA HIS A 142 11.93 -15.57 8.05
C HIS A 142 11.79 -15.57 6.52
N ALA A 143 11.77 -14.41 5.85
CA ALA A 143 11.83 -14.37 4.38
C ALA A 143 13.25 -14.64 3.88
N ASP A 144 13.41 -15.37 2.79
CA ASP A 144 14.72 -15.58 2.14
C ASP A 144 15.29 -14.28 1.58
N LYS A 145 14.44 -13.41 1.00
CA LYS A 145 14.81 -12.08 0.51
C LYS A 145 13.77 -11.04 0.90
N ILE A 146 14.25 -9.83 1.13
CA ILE A 146 13.45 -8.67 1.48
C ILE A 146 13.59 -7.63 0.38
N ILE A 147 12.46 -7.17 -0.14
CA ILE A 147 12.40 -6.01 -1.02
C ILE A 147 12.09 -4.79 -0.16
N ALA A 148 12.99 -3.83 -0.10
CA ALA A 148 12.76 -2.51 0.47
C ALA A 148 12.39 -1.54 -0.66
N ILE A 149 11.29 -0.79 -0.53
CA ILE A 149 10.84 0.11 -1.59
C ILE A 149 11.66 1.40 -1.71
N SER A 150 12.57 1.63 -0.77
CA SER A 150 13.48 2.78 -0.76
C SER A 150 14.74 2.47 0.05
N ARG A 151 15.78 3.28 -0.15
CA ARG A 151 17.00 3.23 0.67
C ARG A 151 16.68 3.45 2.15
N GLN A 152 15.85 4.46 2.47
CA GLN A 152 15.41 4.71 3.85
C GLN A 152 14.75 3.48 4.48
N THR A 153 13.89 2.76 3.74
CA THR A 153 13.27 1.53 4.25
C THR A 153 14.31 0.43 4.50
N ALA A 154 15.32 0.30 3.63
CA ALA A 154 16.41 -0.65 3.83
C ALA A 154 17.22 -0.31 5.09
N ASP A 155 17.60 0.96 5.27
CA ASP A 155 18.33 1.44 6.43
C ASP A 155 17.55 1.23 7.73
N ASP A 156 16.24 1.49 7.73
CA ASP A 156 15.35 1.24 8.86
C ASP A 156 15.26 -0.26 9.20
N ILE A 157 15.19 -1.15 8.20
CA ILE A 157 15.20 -2.61 8.42
C ILE A 157 16.51 -3.04 9.09
N MET A 158 17.64 -2.59 8.59
CA MET A 158 18.96 -2.87 9.18
C MET A 158 19.04 -2.33 10.61
N ARG A 159 18.64 -1.08 10.82
CA ARG A 159 18.73 -0.39 12.11
C ARG A 159 17.85 -1.00 13.19
N PHE A 160 16.55 -1.25 12.88
CA PHE A 160 15.57 -1.67 13.90
C PHE A 160 15.47 -3.17 14.08
N TYR A 161 15.84 -3.95 13.06
CA TYR A 161 15.68 -5.40 13.08
C TYR A 161 16.98 -6.17 13.00
N GLY A 162 18.12 -5.49 12.75
CA GLY A 162 19.45 -6.13 12.68
C GLY A 162 19.57 -7.10 11.49
N ILE A 163 18.83 -6.87 10.41
CA ILE A 163 18.90 -7.71 9.20
C ILE A 163 20.09 -7.29 8.35
N GLY A 164 20.89 -8.25 7.89
CA GLY A 164 22.02 -7.99 7.01
C GLY A 164 21.61 -7.45 5.64
N SER A 165 22.44 -6.58 5.07
CA SER A 165 22.19 -5.97 3.76
C SER A 165 22.17 -6.99 2.61
N ASP A 166 22.84 -8.12 2.77
CA ASP A 166 22.88 -9.25 1.82
C ASP A 166 21.49 -9.84 1.56
N ARG A 167 20.58 -9.71 2.52
CA ARG A 167 19.18 -10.18 2.41
C ARG A 167 18.22 -9.12 1.86
N ILE A 168 18.65 -7.86 1.71
CA ILE A 168 17.79 -6.74 1.33
C ILE A 168 18.10 -6.32 -0.11
N ALA A 169 17.09 -6.26 -0.96
CA ALA A 169 17.15 -5.66 -2.28
C ALA A 169 16.34 -4.37 -2.28
N ILE A 170 16.92 -3.27 -2.75
CA ILE A 170 16.20 -2.01 -2.93
C ILE A 170 15.56 -2.03 -4.31
N VAL A 171 14.21 -2.01 -4.34
CA VAL A 171 13.42 -1.95 -5.58
C VAL A 171 12.43 -0.81 -5.45
N TYR A 172 12.69 0.28 -6.15
CA TYR A 172 11.83 1.45 -6.13
C TYR A 172 10.47 1.13 -6.76
N GLN A 173 9.43 1.79 -6.25
CA GLN A 173 8.08 1.63 -6.79
C GLN A 173 7.95 2.36 -8.12
N SER A 174 7.31 1.71 -9.09
CA SER A 174 6.88 2.35 -10.33
C SER A 174 5.58 3.12 -10.14
N ILE A 175 5.33 4.07 -11.03
CA ILE A 175 4.07 4.80 -11.14
C ILE A 175 3.27 4.30 -12.36
N ASP A 176 2.00 4.65 -12.43
CA ASP A 176 1.15 4.26 -13.56
C ASP A 176 1.58 4.99 -14.83
N PRO A 177 1.66 4.31 -15.98
CA PRO A 177 1.96 4.95 -17.26
C PRO A 177 1.07 6.15 -17.60
N ILE A 178 -0.16 6.19 -17.10
CA ILE A 178 -1.08 7.33 -17.28
C ILE A 178 -0.49 8.65 -16.78
N TYR A 179 0.39 8.61 -15.77
CA TYR A 179 1.02 9.83 -15.23
C TYR A 179 2.17 10.36 -16.10
N PHE A 180 2.59 9.63 -17.13
CA PHE A 180 3.57 10.10 -18.10
C PHE A 180 2.93 10.79 -19.30
N THR A 181 1.60 10.70 -19.45
CA THR A 181 0.86 11.39 -20.51
C THR A 181 0.25 12.66 -19.92
N PRO A 182 0.66 13.85 -20.35
CA PRO A 182 0.05 15.10 -19.90
C PRO A 182 -1.44 15.13 -20.25
N ALA A 183 -2.28 15.54 -19.32
CA ALA A 183 -3.69 15.78 -19.57
C ALA A 183 -3.86 16.96 -20.53
N THR A 184 -4.87 16.88 -21.44
CA THR A 184 -5.20 17.96 -22.36
C THR A 184 -5.76 19.18 -21.64
N ALA A 185 -5.84 20.33 -22.32
CA ALA A 185 -6.43 21.53 -21.77
C ALA A 185 -7.92 21.32 -21.44
N GLU A 186 -8.64 20.60 -22.30
CA GLU A 186 -10.05 20.28 -22.14
C GLU A 186 -10.29 19.37 -20.93
N GLU A 187 -9.46 18.34 -20.74
CA GLU A 187 -9.53 17.46 -19.57
C GLU A 187 -9.29 18.22 -18.28
N LYS A 188 -8.29 19.10 -18.25
CA LYS A 188 -8.00 19.97 -17.10
C LYS A 188 -9.15 20.92 -16.79
N ALA A 189 -9.72 21.55 -17.80
CA ALA A 189 -10.87 22.46 -17.66
C ALA A 189 -12.11 21.72 -17.15
N ALA A 190 -12.38 20.52 -17.66
CA ALA A 190 -13.48 19.68 -17.21
C ALA A 190 -13.36 19.30 -15.73
N VAL A 191 -12.16 18.90 -15.28
CA VAL A 191 -11.88 18.60 -13.87
C VAL A 191 -12.00 19.85 -13.00
N ALA A 192 -11.45 20.99 -13.44
CA ALA A 192 -11.53 22.24 -12.69
C ALA A 192 -12.98 22.68 -12.51
N SER A 193 -13.79 22.62 -13.55
CA SER A 193 -15.22 22.93 -13.52
C SER A 193 -15.99 21.95 -12.60
N ARG A 194 -15.76 20.65 -12.76
CA ARG A 194 -16.46 19.60 -11.99
C ARG A 194 -16.28 19.74 -10.49
N TYR A 195 -15.09 20.14 -10.05
CA TYR A 195 -14.74 20.25 -8.63
C TYR A 195 -14.66 21.68 -8.13
N SER A 196 -15.06 22.66 -8.96
CA SER A 196 -14.97 24.11 -8.65
C SER A 196 -13.60 24.49 -8.10
N LEU A 197 -12.54 24.01 -8.79
CA LEU A 197 -11.18 24.24 -8.34
C LEU A 197 -10.81 25.73 -8.50
N PRO A 198 -10.09 26.31 -7.51
CA PRO A 198 -9.55 27.66 -7.64
C PRO A 198 -8.49 27.72 -8.74
N GLU A 199 -8.22 28.91 -9.26
CA GLU A 199 -7.22 29.10 -10.32
C GLU A 199 -5.80 28.72 -9.87
N ARG A 200 -5.46 29.07 -8.62
CA ARG A 200 -4.13 28.82 -8.04
C ARG A 200 -4.24 28.04 -6.75
N TYR A 201 -3.65 26.88 -6.72
CA TYR A 201 -3.71 26.02 -5.52
C TYR A 201 -2.51 25.09 -5.36
N VAL A 202 -2.27 24.69 -4.13
CA VAL A 202 -1.40 23.57 -3.76
C VAL A 202 -2.28 22.33 -3.57
N LEU A 203 -2.00 21.27 -4.33
CA LEU A 203 -2.72 20.01 -4.25
C LEU A 203 -2.05 19.07 -3.23
N CYS A 204 -2.82 18.59 -2.27
CA CYS A 204 -2.40 17.56 -1.31
C CYS A 204 -3.28 16.31 -1.46
N VAL A 205 -2.71 15.19 -1.94
CA VAL A 205 -3.45 13.95 -2.19
C VAL A 205 -3.12 12.88 -1.15
N GLY A 206 -4.14 12.29 -0.54
CA GLY A 206 -3.98 11.17 0.40
C GLY A 206 -5.06 11.15 1.48
N THR A 207 -5.14 10.04 2.22
CA THR A 207 -6.06 9.97 3.38
C THR A 207 -5.82 11.16 4.30
N ILE A 208 -6.89 11.83 4.72
CA ILE A 208 -6.82 12.97 5.64
C ILE A 208 -6.61 12.41 7.04
N GLU A 209 -5.37 12.39 7.50
CA GLU A 209 -4.95 11.81 8.77
C GLU A 209 -3.70 12.53 9.32
N LYS A 210 -3.57 12.60 10.63
CA LYS A 210 -2.51 13.36 11.33
C LYS A 210 -1.09 13.05 10.84
N ARG A 211 -0.81 11.80 10.50
CA ARG A 211 0.48 11.36 9.96
C ARG A 211 0.86 12.00 8.62
N LYS A 212 -0.13 12.48 7.85
CA LYS A 212 0.10 13.13 6.53
C LYS A 212 0.38 14.62 6.66
N ASN A 213 0.24 15.18 7.87
CA ASN A 213 0.61 16.56 8.22
C ASN A 213 -0.02 17.64 7.32
N GLN A 214 -1.29 17.43 6.90
CA GLN A 214 -2.02 18.43 6.11
C GLN A 214 -2.15 19.77 6.86
N GLU A 215 -2.08 19.75 8.18
CA GLU A 215 -2.10 20.97 8.99
C GLU A 215 -0.98 21.94 8.65
N LEU A 216 0.19 21.44 8.21
CA LEU A 216 1.31 22.29 7.80
C LEU A 216 0.93 23.16 6.59
N LEU A 217 0.21 22.58 5.62
CA LEU A 217 -0.28 23.32 4.45
C LEU A 217 -1.24 24.43 4.87
N ILE A 218 -2.19 24.15 5.78
CA ILE A 218 -3.14 25.15 6.28
C ILE A 218 -2.41 26.27 7.05
N LYS A 219 -1.47 25.92 7.93
CA LYS A 219 -0.66 26.88 8.70
C LYS A 219 0.25 27.76 7.80
N ALA A 220 0.62 27.27 6.63
CA ALA A 220 1.44 28.04 5.68
C ALA A 220 0.64 29.04 4.86
N LEU A 221 -0.67 28.84 4.67
CA LEU A 221 -1.50 29.73 3.83
C LEU A 221 -1.49 31.21 4.22
N PRO A 222 -1.48 31.61 5.52
CA PRO A 222 -1.39 33.02 5.88
C PRO A 222 -0.10 33.71 5.40
N ALA A 223 0.97 32.95 5.18
CA ALA A 223 2.29 33.48 4.79
C ALA A 223 2.53 33.50 3.28
N VAL A 224 1.56 33.02 2.47
CA VAL A 224 1.65 33.02 1.01
C VAL A 224 0.60 33.93 0.40
N ASP A 225 0.75 34.22 -0.91
CA ASP A 225 -0.16 35.05 -1.70
C ASP A 225 -1.64 34.73 -1.41
N ALA A 226 -2.48 35.75 -1.23
CA ALA A 226 -3.88 35.62 -0.87
C ALA A 226 -4.72 34.83 -1.90
N GLY A 227 -4.32 34.83 -3.16
CA GLY A 227 -4.94 34.04 -4.23
C GLY A 227 -4.52 32.57 -4.26
N MET A 228 -3.60 32.14 -3.38
CA MET A 228 -3.19 30.75 -3.29
C MET A 228 -4.13 29.96 -2.36
N HIS A 229 -4.68 28.86 -2.83
CA HIS A 229 -5.58 27.98 -2.10
C HIS A 229 -4.91 26.62 -1.77
N ALA A 230 -5.47 25.87 -0.84
CA ALA A 230 -5.15 24.46 -0.58
C ALA A 230 -6.31 23.58 -1.05
N VAL A 231 -6.01 22.59 -1.89
CA VAL A 231 -6.97 21.55 -2.29
C VAL A 231 -6.49 20.22 -1.72
N ILE A 232 -7.23 19.66 -0.77
CA ILE A 232 -6.90 18.45 -0.05
C ILE A 232 -7.84 17.34 -0.52
N VAL A 233 -7.29 16.36 -1.25
CA VAL A 233 -8.06 15.28 -1.88
C VAL A 233 -7.80 13.96 -1.17
N GLY A 234 -8.87 13.31 -0.70
CA GLY A 234 -8.75 11.96 -0.14
C GLY A 234 -9.83 11.63 0.87
N ARG A 235 -9.85 10.37 1.26
CA ARG A 235 -10.83 9.88 2.25
C ARG A 235 -10.73 10.66 3.56
N CYS A 236 -11.82 11.27 3.97
CA CYS A 236 -11.92 11.95 5.25
C CYS A 236 -11.85 10.97 6.44
N THR A 237 -11.23 11.42 7.51
CA THR A 237 -11.29 10.81 8.85
C THR A 237 -11.74 11.89 9.83
N PRO A 238 -12.03 11.60 11.11
CA PRO A 238 -12.37 12.63 12.10
C PRO A 238 -11.33 13.75 12.23
N TYR A 239 -10.11 13.53 11.76
CA TYR A 239 -9.07 14.56 11.69
C TYR A 239 -9.39 15.70 10.68
N ALA A 240 -10.27 15.46 9.72
CA ALA A 240 -10.73 16.53 8.82
C ALA A 240 -11.42 17.67 9.58
N ASP A 241 -12.23 17.34 10.59
CA ASP A 241 -12.94 18.33 11.41
C ASP A 241 -11.94 19.21 12.21
N GLU A 242 -10.82 18.61 12.67
CA GLU A 242 -9.73 19.35 13.33
C GLU A 242 -9.07 20.32 12.33
N LEU A 243 -8.86 19.91 11.09
CA LEU A 243 -8.27 20.75 10.04
C LEU A 243 -9.19 21.90 9.61
N GLU A 244 -10.50 21.66 9.50
CA GLU A 244 -11.49 22.72 9.24
C GLU A 244 -11.51 23.75 10.38
N THR A 245 -11.43 23.28 11.62
CA THR A 245 -11.34 24.16 12.79
C THR A 245 -10.07 25.00 12.75
N LEU A 246 -8.94 24.39 12.41
CA LEU A 246 -7.67 25.08 12.25
C LEU A 246 -7.76 26.15 11.14
N ALA A 247 -8.37 25.83 10.00
CA ALA A 247 -8.55 26.77 8.88
C ALA A 247 -9.38 28.01 9.31
N ARG A 248 -10.41 27.82 10.12
CA ARG A 248 -11.18 28.95 10.69
C ARG A 248 -10.34 29.77 11.67
N GLN A 249 -9.59 29.11 12.57
CA GLN A 249 -8.74 29.80 13.56
C GLN A 249 -7.61 30.62 12.91
N THR A 250 -7.12 30.16 11.76
CA THR A 250 -6.07 30.88 11.00
C THR A 250 -6.63 31.83 9.94
N ALA A 251 -7.95 32.05 9.93
CA ALA A 251 -8.64 32.94 8.99
C ALA A 251 -8.42 32.61 7.51
N VAL A 252 -8.23 31.34 7.17
CA VAL A 252 -8.03 30.85 5.79
C VAL A 252 -9.09 29.86 5.34
N ALA A 253 -10.21 29.75 6.03
CA ALA A 253 -11.26 28.75 5.75
C ALA A 253 -11.71 28.78 4.28
N GLU A 254 -11.91 29.96 3.69
CA GLU A 254 -12.33 30.14 2.30
C GLU A 254 -11.24 29.72 1.28
N ARG A 255 -10.02 29.49 1.74
CA ARG A 255 -8.88 29.07 0.92
C ARG A 255 -8.55 27.60 1.04
N VAL A 256 -9.32 26.81 1.82
CA VAL A 256 -9.08 25.38 2.05
C VAL A 256 -10.26 24.57 1.53
N HIS A 257 -9.99 23.68 0.58
CA HIS A 257 -11.01 22.87 -0.09
C HIS A 257 -10.73 21.39 0.18
N PHE A 258 -11.70 20.69 0.74
CA PHE A 258 -11.65 19.24 0.97
C PHE A 258 -12.47 18.52 -0.10
N LEU A 259 -11.85 17.57 -0.81
CA LEU A 259 -12.48 16.74 -1.84
C LEU A 259 -12.32 15.25 -1.47
N SER A 260 -13.42 14.48 -1.42
CA SER A 260 -13.44 13.06 -1.07
C SER A 260 -14.19 12.18 -2.08
#